data_f51e2c33b9b7788c4ddd2cbca1914ac2
#
_entry.id   f51e2c33b9b7788c4ddd2cbca1914ac2
#
_cell.length_a   1.000
_cell.length_b   1.000
_cell.length_c   1.000
_cell.angle_alpha   90.00
_cell.angle_beta   90.00
_cell.angle_gamma   90.00
#
_symmetry.space_group_name_H-M   'P 1'
#
loop_
_entity.id
_entity.type
_entity.pdbx_description
1 polymer ?
#
loop_
_entity_poly.entity_id
_entity_poly.type
_entity_poly.pdbx_seq_one_letter_code
_entity_poly.pdbx_strand_id
1 'polypeptide(L)'
;VMDREDLKKKIDLAKAEIASFKKIMPSSVNQDLAMDLNSEKNNPIEVVEVKVIEKPKLSFEEELALASVDAGLKLSKKCTACHSLKSGGANGVGPTLWNIVNAPKANIDGYSYSKTLSSMGGNWTIQDLNLWLKSPKKYAPGNKMSFAGLRKTKDRANMIAFLNSISDEPIPNNGLN
;
A
#
# COMPACT_ATOMS: atom_id res chain seq x y z
N VAL A 1 8.53 24.99 -12.51
CA VAL A 1 9.47 25.02 -11.35
C VAL A 1 8.89 26.02 -10.36
N MET A 2 8.45 25.55 -9.22
CA MET A 2 7.83 26.37 -8.19
C MET A 2 8.91 27.23 -7.52
N ASP A 3 8.69 28.54 -7.43
CA ASP A 3 9.65 29.48 -6.89
C ASP A 3 9.83 29.28 -5.38
N ARG A 4 11.04 29.60 -4.89
CA ARG A 4 11.44 29.46 -3.48
C ARG A 4 10.56 30.31 -2.54
N GLU A 5 10.03 31.42 -3.03
CA GLU A 5 9.10 32.28 -2.29
C GLU A 5 7.70 31.66 -2.14
N ASP A 6 7.19 30.98 -3.17
CA ASP A 6 5.92 30.29 -3.12
C ASP A 6 5.95 29.10 -2.14
N LEU A 7 7.10 28.40 -2.07
CA LEU A 7 7.30 27.34 -1.10
C LEU A 7 7.30 27.89 0.33
N LYS A 8 7.95 29.04 0.56
CA LYS A 8 8.01 29.69 1.87
C LYS A 8 6.64 30.15 2.34
N LYS A 9 5.84 30.76 1.45
CA LYS A 9 4.45 31.15 1.75
C LYS A 9 3.57 29.96 2.13
N LYS A 10 3.69 28.84 1.44
CA LYS A 10 2.94 27.61 1.77
C LYS A 10 3.34 27.02 3.13
N ILE A 11 4.63 27.07 3.47
CA ILE A 11 5.13 26.60 4.77
C ILE A 11 4.63 27.50 5.90
N ASP A 12 4.60 28.81 5.70
CA ASP A 12 4.15 29.76 6.71
C ASP A 12 2.62 29.68 6.90
N LEU A 13 1.85 29.42 5.83
CA LEU A 13 0.40 29.17 5.92
C LEU A 13 0.11 27.87 6.73
N ALA A 14 0.84 26.80 6.45
CA ALA A 14 0.68 25.53 7.17
C ALA A 14 1.06 25.68 8.67
N LYS A 15 2.07 26.47 9.00
CA LYS A 15 2.45 26.78 10.39
C LYS A 15 1.37 27.58 11.12
N ALA A 16 0.72 28.53 10.42
CA ALA A 16 -0.37 29.32 10.98
C ALA A 16 -1.60 28.46 11.29
N GLU A 17 -1.94 27.51 10.42
CA GLU A 17 -3.02 26.55 10.66
C GLU A 17 -2.74 25.63 11.85
N ILE A 18 -1.52 25.12 11.99
CA ILE A 18 -1.10 24.30 13.14
C ILE A 18 -1.16 25.10 14.45
N ALA A 19 -0.77 26.38 14.43
CA ALA A 19 -0.84 27.26 15.60
C ALA A 19 -2.29 27.55 16.00
N SER A 20 -3.20 27.68 15.04
CA SER A 20 -4.64 27.85 15.24
C SER A 20 -5.27 26.62 15.90
N PHE A 21 -4.89 25.42 15.47
CA PHE A 21 -5.35 24.16 16.07
C PHE A 21 -4.88 23.99 17.53
N LYS A 22 -3.66 24.46 17.85
CA LYS A 22 -3.11 24.37 19.21
C LYS A 22 -3.81 25.30 20.21
N LYS A 23 -4.53 26.35 19.72
CA LYS A 23 -5.28 27.30 20.54
C LYS A 23 -6.70 26.80 20.91
N ILE A 24 -7.17 25.74 20.27
CA ILE A 24 -8.53 25.17 20.47
C ILE A 24 -8.50 23.94 21.44
N MET A 25 -7.34 23.44 21.79
CA MET A 25 -7.23 22.40 22.81
C MET A 25 -7.33 23.02 24.21
N PRO A 26 -8.33 22.64 25.05
CA PRO A 26 -8.37 23.11 26.43
C PRO A 26 -7.18 22.54 27.19
N SER A 27 -6.44 23.46 27.82
CA SER A 27 -5.30 23.18 28.70
C SER A 27 -5.80 22.67 30.06
N SER A 28 -6.37 21.46 30.09
CA SER A 28 -6.79 20.86 31.35
C SER A 28 -6.64 19.33 31.36
N VAL A 29 -5.42 18.88 31.17
CA VAL A 29 -5.02 17.52 31.59
C VAL A 29 -3.55 17.58 31.99
N ASN A 30 -3.24 18.21 33.13
CA ASN A 30 -2.03 17.97 33.93
C ASN A 30 -1.99 18.97 35.08
N GLN A 31 -2.76 18.72 36.13
CA GLN A 31 -2.51 19.14 37.49
C GLN A 31 -3.68 18.55 38.28
N ASP A 32 -3.38 17.50 39.00
CA ASP A 32 -3.87 17.07 40.28
C ASP A 32 -3.73 15.54 40.41
N LEU A 33 -2.51 15.10 40.61
CA LEU A 33 -2.20 13.77 41.14
C LEU A 33 -1.12 13.93 42.23
N ALA A 34 -1.49 14.62 43.28
CA ALA A 34 -0.78 14.51 44.55
C ALA A 34 -1.77 14.73 45.69
N MET A 35 -1.85 13.73 46.58
CA MET A 35 -2.51 13.69 47.88
C MET A 35 -4.04 13.45 47.90
N ASP A 36 -4.48 12.23 48.12
CA ASP A 36 -4.84 11.80 49.48
C ASP A 36 -5.07 10.28 49.57
N LEU A 37 -4.20 9.58 50.24
CA LEU A 37 -4.35 8.21 50.67
C LEU A 37 -4.99 8.23 52.06
N ASN A 38 -6.29 8.33 52.13
CA ASN A 38 -7.06 7.70 53.22
C ASN A 38 -8.53 8.12 53.18
N SER A 39 -9.39 7.31 52.64
CA SER A 39 -10.75 7.11 53.15
C SER A 39 -11.41 5.96 52.39
N GLU A 40 -11.61 4.88 53.10
CA GLU A 40 -12.43 3.73 52.67
C GLU A 40 -13.85 4.16 52.34
N LYS A 41 -14.41 3.63 51.22
CA LYS A 41 -15.60 2.78 51.18
C LYS A 41 -16.17 2.70 49.76
N ASN A 42 -16.15 1.46 49.23
CA ASN A 42 -17.13 0.86 48.31
C ASN A 42 -17.84 1.77 47.31
N ASN A 43 -17.25 1.91 46.13
CA ASN A 43 -18.00 2.07 44.90
C ASN A 43 -17.37 1.18 43.83
N PRO A 44 -18.15 0.31 43.13
CA PRO A 44 -17.57 -0.48 42.04
C PRO A 44 -17.12 0.46 40.96
N ILE A 45 -15.81 0.45 40.67
CA ILE A 45 -15.23 1.14 39.56
C ILE A 45 -15.83 0.51 38.29
N GLU A 46 -16.79 1.20 37.70
CA GLU A 46 -17.28 0.88 36.36
C GLU A 46 -16.08 1.00 35.40
N VAL A 47 -15.51 -0.15 35.06
CA VAL A 47 -14.42 -0.22 34.05
C VAL A 47 -15.05 0.19 32.75
N VAL A 48 -14.92 1.47 32.39
CA VAL A 48 -15.27 1.95 31.09
C VAL A 48 -14.32 1.27 30.11
N GLU A 49 -14.82 0.21 29.50
CA GLU A 49 -14.12 -0.51 28.44
C GLU A 49 -13.86 0.51 27.32
N VAL A 50 -12.63 1.03 27.24
CA VAL A 50 -12.20 1.91 26.15
C VAL A 50 -12.21 1.05 24.91
N LYS A 51 -13.35 1.06 24.21
CA LYS A 51 -13.49 0.42 22.91
C LYS A 51 -12.45 1.05 21.97
N VAL A 52 -11.35 0.33 21.76
CA VAL A 52 -10.32 0.73 20.81
C VAL A 52 -11.02 0.94 19.48
N ILE A 53 -11.15 2.20 19.05
CA ILE A 53 -11.70 2.54 17.74
C ILE A 53 -10.68 2.03 16.72
N GLU A 54 -10.91 0.81 16.21
CA GLU A 54 -10.12 0.28 15.11
C GLU A 54 -10.23 1.28 13.94
N LYS A 55 -9.06 1.76 13.50
CA LYS A 55 -8.98 2.65 12.33
C LYS A 55 -9.71 1.98 11.17
N PRO A 56 -10.67 2.64 10.51
CA PRO A 56 -11.41 2.04 9.41
C PRO A 56 -10.44 1.51 8.37
N LYS A 57 -10.62 0.26 7.99
CA LYS A 57 -9.78 -0.39 7.00
C LYS A 57 -10.14 0.17 5.62
N LEU A 58 -9.19 0.85 5.01
CA LEU A 58 -9.37 1.43 3.67
C LEU A 58 -9.65 0.33 2.63
N SER A 59 -10.47 0.67 1.63
CA SER A 59 -10.67 -0.13 0.42
C SER A 59 -9.35 -0.24 -0.37
N PHE A 60 -9.33 -1.11 -1.38
CA PHE A 60 -8.16 -1.22 -2.23
C PHE A 60 -7.93 0.05 -3.06
N GLU A 61 -8.99 0.67 -3.54
CA GLU A 61 -8.98 1.89 -4.33
C GLU A 61 -8.45 3.07 -3.51
N GLU A 62 -8.88 3.21 -2.27
CA GLU A 62 -8.37 4.22 -1.35
C GLU A 62 -6.88 4.01 -1.03
N GLU A 63 -6.46 2.76 -0.77
CA GLU A 63 -5.05 2.43 -0.56
C GLU A 63 -4.21 2.67 -1.83
N LEU A 64 -4.78 2.46 -3.01
CA LEU A 64 -4.10 2.69 -4.29
C LEU A 64 -3.88 4.19 -4.54
N ALA A 65 -4.88 5.01 -4.24
CA ALA A 65 -4.76 6.47 -4.32
C ALA A 65 -3.68 7.05 -3.38
N LEU A 66 -3.41 6.35 -2.28
CA LEU A 66 -2.38 6.71 -1.28
C LEU A 66 -1.08 5.92 -1.45
N ALA A 67 -0.94 5.15 -2.53
CA ALA A 67 0.16 4.21 -2.69
C ALA A 67 1.52 4.92 -2.86
N SER A 68 2.55 4.32 -2.26
CA SER A 68 3.93 4.78 -2.32
C SER A 68 4.77 3.86 -3.19
N VAL A 69 5.36 4.40 -4.25
CA VAL A 69 6.31 3.70 -5.11
C VAL A 69 7.53 3.21 -4.31
N ASP A 70 8.06 4.03 -3.38
CA ASP A 70 9.20 3.67 -2.54
C ASP A 70 8.89 2.49 -1.59
N ALA A 71 7.67 2.47 -1.05
CA ALA A 71 7.23 1.34 -0.24
C ALA A 71 7.07 0.07 -1.10
N GLY A 72 6.57 0.21 -2.33
CA GLY A 72 6.50 -0.86 -3.32
C GLY A 72 7.88 -1.38 -3.72
N LEU A 73 8.85 -0.49 -3.94
CA LEU A 73 10.24 -0.86 -4.20
C LEU A 73 10.84 -1.71 -3.06
N LYS A 74 10.56 -1.36 -1.80
CA LYS A 74 11.01 -2.18 -0.66
C LYS A 74 10.37 -3.57 -0.65
N LEU A 75 9.09 -3.66 -1.02
CA LEU A 75 8.36 -4.92 -1.12
C LEU A 75 8.84 -5.78 -2.29
N SER A 76 9.28 -5.17 -3.39
CA SER A 76 9.72 -5.86 -4.61
C SER A 76 10.92 -6.79 -4.39
N LYS A 77 11.67 -6.61 -3.29
CA LYS A 77 12.72 -7.55 -2.87
C LYS A 77 12.24 -9.00 -2.73
N LYS A 78 10.94 -9.19 -2.48
CA LYS A 78 10.32 -10.52 -2.44
C LYS A 78 10.14 -11.14 -3.84
N CYS A 79 10.25 -10.34 -4.89
CA CYS A 79 10.05 -10.73 -6.28
C CYS A 79 11.36 -10.93 -7.01
N THR A 80 12.42 -10.19 -6.65
CA THR A 80 13.69 -10.12 -7.38
C THR A 80 14.50 -11.42 -7.36
N ALA A 81 14.21 -12.34 -6.42
CA ALA A 81 14.82 -13.67 -6.43
C ALA A 81 14.41 -14.52 -7.65
N CYS A 82 13.26 -14.22 -8.24
CA CYS A 82 12.70 -15.00 -9.34
C CYS A 82 12.45 -14.18 -10.61
N HIS A 83 12.25 -12.86 -10.49
CA HIS A 83 11.84 -11.97 -11.57
C HIS A 83 12.84 -10.85 -11.81
N SER A 84 13.09 -10.52 -13.07
CA SER A 84 13.76 -9.26 -13.44
C SER A 84 12.77 -8.09 -13.35
N LEU A 85 13.25 -6.94 -12.88
CA LEU A 85 12.50 -5.67 -12.81
C LEU A 85 13.08 -4.62 -13.76
N LYS A 86 14.03 -5.02 -14.63
CA LYS A 86 14.75 -4.11 -15.52
C LYS A 86 14.19 -4.20 -16.94
N SER A 87 14.22 -3.08 -17.66
CA SER A 87 13.99 -3.06 -19.10
C SER A 87 14.95 -4.02 -19.81
N GLY A 88 14.43 -4.86 -20.71
CA GLY A 88 15.21 -5.87 -21.42
C GLY A 88 15.76 -6.98 -20.50
N GLY A 89 15.31 -7.08 -19.27
CA GLY A 89 15.77 -8.10 -18.34
C GLY A 89 15.32 -9.51 -18.76
N ALA A 90 16.23 -10.47 -18.65
CA ALA A 90 15.96 -11.86 -18.99
C ALA A 90 14.93 -12.51 -18.05
N ASN A 91 14.23 -13.53 -18.56
CA ASN A 91 13.43 -14.42 -17.73
C ASN A 91 14.33 -15.21 -16.78
N GLY A 92 13.90 -15.34 -15.53
CA GLY A 92 14.54 -16.18 -14.53
C GLY A 92 13.66 -17.38 -14.17
N VAL A 93 13.54 -17.67 -12.87
CA VAL A 93 12.54 -18.64 -12.37
C VAL A 93 11.12 -18.17 -12.71
N GLY A 94 10.87 -16.88 -12.70
CA GLY A 94 9.67 -16.21 -13.20
C GLY A 94 9.97 -15.33 -14.42
N PRO A 95 8.93 -14.86 -15.14
CA PRO A 95 9.09 -13.94 -16.26
C PRO A 95 9.54 -12.56 -15.76
N THR A 96 10.06 -11.71 -16.66
CA THR A 96 10.27 -10.29 -16.35
C THR A 96 8.96 -9.63 -15.90
N LEU A 97 9.05 -8.66 -14.97
CA LEU A 97 7.91 -7.83 -14.53
C LEU A 97 7.97 -6.42 -15.10
N TRP A 98 8.96 -6.12 -15.93
CA TRP A 98 8.98 -4.86 -16.70
C TRP A 98 7.75 -4.78 -17.59
N ASN A 99 7.06 -3.66 -17.61
CA ASN A 99 5.83 -3.45 -18.39
C ASN A 99 4.67 -4.40 -18.05
N ILE A 100 4.63 -4.97 -16.83
CA ILE A 100 3.60 -5.97 -16.50
C ILE A 100 2.19 -5.38 -16.34
N VAL A 101 2.08 -4.11 -15.90
CA VAL A 101 0.78 -3.47 -15.69
C VAL A 101 0.10 -3.26 -17.04
N ASN A 102 -1.12 -3.76 -17.15
CA ASN A 102 -1.93 -3.79 -18.37
C ASN A 102 -1.37 -4.63 -19.54
N ALA A 103 -0.26 -5.35 -19.34
CA ALA A 103 0.24 -6.29 -20.36
C ALA A 103 -0.68 -7.51 -20.49
N PRO A 104 -0.72 -8.14 -21.67
CA PRO A 104 -1.44 -9.41 -21.84
C PRO A 104 -0.89 -10.49 -20.91
N LYS A 105 -1.78 -11.30 -20.34
CA LYS A 105 -1.37 -12.42 -19.47
C LYS A 105 -0.63 -13.48 -20.29
N ALA A 106 0.41 -14.05 -19.67
CA ALA A 106 1.22 -15.12 -20.26
C ALA A 106 1.82 -14.80 -21.65
N ASN A 107 2.21 -13.54 -21.88
CA ASN A 107 2.68 -13.04 -23.19
C ASN A 107 4.19 -12.71 -23.23
N ILE A 108 4.97 -13.10 -22.23
CA ILE A 108 6.43 -12.88 -22.28
C ILE A 108 7.08 -14.00 -23.09
N ASP A 109 7.76 -13.64 -24.17
CA ASP A 109 8.43 -14.57 -25.05
C ASP A 109 9.50 -15.41 -24.33
N GLY A 110 9.59 -16.67 -24.72
CA GLY A 110 10.59 -17.59 -24.17
C GLY A 110 10.32 -18.05 -22.74
N TYR A 111 9.20 -17.63 -22.09
CA TYR A 111 8.84 -18.11 -20.76
C TYR A 111 7.75 -19.18 -20.80
N SER A 112 8.00 -20.32 -20.16
CA SER A 112 7.05 -21.44 -20.08
C SER A 112 6.05 -21.26 -18.94
N TYR A 113 4.89 -20.69 -19.23
CA TYR A 113 3.80 -20.50 -18.26
C TYR A 113 3.11 -21.81 -17.87
N SER A 114 2.31 -21.79 -16.80
CA SER A 114 1.38 -22.87 -16.49
C SER A 114 0.22 -22.89 -17.49
N LYS A 115 -0.38 -24.05 -17.70
CA LYS A 115 -1.58 -24.17 -18.55
C LYS A 115 -2.67 -23.19 -18.12
N THR A 116 -2.89 -23.06 -16.80
CA THR A 116 -3.89 -22.15 -16.24
C THR A 116 -3.65 -20.70 -16.67
N LEU A 117 -2.43 -20.18 -16.53
CA LEU A 117 -2.13 -18.80 -16.92
C LEU A 117 -2.21 -18.60 -18.43
N SER A 118 -1.71 -19.55 -19.22
CA SER A 118 -1.76 -19.50 -20.69
C SER A 118 -3.19 -19.50 -21.24
N SER A 119 -4.14 -20.14 -20.54
CA SER A 119 -5.53 -20.22 -20.97
C SER A 119 -6.41 -19.07 -20.45
N MET A 120 -5.94 -18.23 -19.51
CA MET A 120 -6.78 -17.20 -18.90
C MET A 120 -7.13 -16.05 -19.84
N GLY A 121 -6.23 -15.69 -20.75
CA GLY A 121 -6.41 -14.53 -21.63
C GLY A 121 -6.52 -13.20 -20.87
N GLY A 122 -6.81 -12.12 -21.61
CA GLY A 122 -6.94 -10.77 -21.06
C GLY A 122 -5.62 -10.18 -20.57
N ASN A 123 -5.70 -9.01 -19.95
CA ASN A 123 -4.54 -8.26 -19.48
C ASN A 123 -4.38 -8.35 -17.97
N TRP A 124 -3.19 -8.03 -17.49
CA TRP A 124 -2.90 -7.79 -16.08
C TRP A 124 -3.42 -6.42 -15.65
N THR A 125 -4.75 -6.29 -15.56
CA THR A 125 -5.36 -5.08 -15.02
C THR A 125 -4.92 -4.87 -13.57
N ILE A 126 -5.11 -3.67 -13.06
CA ILE A 126 -4.83 -3.34 -11.65
C ILE A 126 -5.60 -4.27 -10.70
N GLN A 127 -6.87 -4.56 -11.03
CA GLN A 127 -7.70 -5.46 -10.24
C GLN A 127 -7.20 -6.91 -10.33
N ASP A 128 -6.79 -7.37 -11.50
CA ASP A 128 -6.19 -8.69 -11.67
C ASP A 128 -4.89 -8.81 -10.86
N LEU A 129 -4.03 -7.80 -10.92
CA LEU A 129 -2.80 -7.75 -10.13
C LEU A 129 -3.09 -7.73 -8.63
N ASN A 130 -4.11 -7.00 -8.17
CA ASN A 130 -4.53 -7.01 -6.77
C ASN A 130 -4.95 -8.42 -6.31
N LEU A 131 -5.78 -9.10 -7.10
CA LEU A 131 -6.25 -10.46 -6.79
C LEU A 131 -5.10 -11.47 -6.88
N TRP A 132 -4.27 -11.39 -7.91
CA TRP A 132 -3.08 -12.22 -8.09
C TRP A 132 -2.11 -12.05 -6.92
N LEU A 133 -1.72 -10.82 -6.60
CA LEU A 133 -0.81 -10.54 -5.50
C LEU A 133 -1.39 -10.91 -4.13
N LYS A 134 -2.71 -10.91 -3.97
CA LYS A 134 -3.36 -11.36 -2.73
C LYS A 134 -3.16 -12.86 -2.49
N SER A 135 -3.33 -13.66 -3.53
CA SER A 135 -3.16 -15.11 -3.46
C SER A 135 -3.04 -15.73 -4.87
N PRO A 136 -1.82 -15.89 -5.40
CA PRO A 136 -1.63 -16.48 -6.74
C PRO A 136 -2.27 -17.85 -6.88
N LYS A 137 -2.19 -18.66 -5.84
CA LYS A 137 -2.77 -20.02 -5.84
C LYS A 137 -4.30 -20.02 -5.94
N LYS A 138 -4.97 -19.01 -5.36
CA LYS A 138 -6.44 -18.88 -5.47
C LYS A 138 -6.86 -18.27 -6.79
N TYR A 139 -6.10 -17.29 -7.27
CA TYR A 139 -6.40 -16.59 -8.52
C TYR A 139 -6.23 -17.52 -9.74
N ALA A 140 -5.15 -18.28 -9.80
CA ALA A 140 -4.84 -19.22 -10.87
C ALA A 140 -4.40 -20.57 -10.29
N PRO A 141 -5.32 -21.47 -9.95
CA PRO A 141 -4.99 -22.80 -9.43
C PRO A 141 -4.09 -23.55 -10.42
N GLY A 142 -3.01 -24.17 -9.93
CA GLY A 142 -2.04 -24.87 -10.78
C GLY A 142 -0.98 -23.95 -11.41
N ASN A 143 -0.93 -22.66 -11.07
CA ASN A 143 0.19 -21.80 -11.47
C ASN A 143 1.52 -22.29 -10.86
N LYS A 144 2.64 -21.94 -11.50
CA LYS A 144 3.98 -22.37 -11.09
C LYS A 144 4.63 -21.48 -10.02
N MET A 145 4.01 -20.36 -9.63
CA MET A 145 4.60 -19.37 -8.71
C MET A 145 4.43 -19.80 -7.26
N SER A 146 5.54 -20.06 -6.58
CA SER A 146 5.58 -20.40 -5.15
C SER A 146 5.64 -19.14 -4.29
N PHE A 147 4.55 -18.38 -4.25
CA PHE A 147 4.42 -17.15 -3.48
C PHE A 147 3.14 -17.15 -2.64
N ALA A 148 3.28 -16.88 -1.34
CA ALA A 148 2.15 -16.91 -0.41
C ALA A 148 1.17 -15.74 -0.59
N GLY A 149 1.59 -14.69 -1.28
CA GLY A 149 0.83 -13.47 -1.50
C GLY A 149 1.10 -12.35 -0.50
N LEU A 150 0.59 -11.17 -0.80
CA LEU A 150 0.58 -9.98 0.04
C LEU A 150 -0.81 -9.82 0.67
N ARG A 151 -0.93 -10.14 1.96
CA ARG A 151 -2.24 -10.13 2.64
C ARG A 151 -2.79 -8.72 2.87
N LYS A 152 -1.91 -7.74 3.17
CA LYS A 152 -2.31 -6.36 3.45
C LYS A 152 -2.68 -5.66 2.14
N THR A 153 -3.81 -4.98 2.12
CA THR A 153 -4.30 -4.21 0.96
C THR A 153 -3.32 -3.12 0.59
N LYS A 154 -2.81 -2.38 1.57
CA LYS A 154 -1.79 -1.35 1.40
C LYS A 154 -0.52 -1.87 0.72
N ASP A 155 -0.04 -3.08 1.09
CA ASP A 155 1.17 -3.65 0.49
C ASP A 155 0.95 -3.97 -0.99
N ARG A 156 -0.25 -4.44 -1.37
CA ARG A 156 -0.60 -4.71 -2.77
C ARG A 156 -0.71 -3.43 -3.58
N ALA A 157 -1.36 -2.41 -3.02
CA ALA A 157 -1.46 -1.09 -3.63
C ALA A 157 -0.07 -0.49 -3.91
N ASN A 158 0.81 -0.47 -2.91
CA ASN A 158 2.19 0.00 -3.05
C ASN A 158 2.97 -0.81 -4.10
N MET A 159 2.82 -2.14 -4.11
CA MET A 159 3.48 -3.00 -5.09
C MET A 159 3.00 -2.69 -6.51
N ILE A 160 1.71 -2.51 -6.72
CA ILE A 160 1.14 -2.20 -8.05
C ILE A 160 1.60 -0.81 -8.50
N ALA A 161 1.62 0.19 -7.62
CA ALA A 161 2.15 1.51 -7.95
C ALA A 161 3.64 1.43 -8.36
N PHE A 162 4.45 0.63 -7.68
CA PHE A 162 5.84 0.39 -8.07
C PHE A 162 5.93 -0.32 -9.41
N LEU A 163 5.17 -1.40 -9.64
CA LEU A 163 5.17 -2.11 -10.92
C LEU A 163 4.76 -1.20 -12.08
N ASN A 164 3.81 -0.30 -11.84
CA ASN A 164 3.43 0.71 -12.83
C ASN A 164 4.58 1.68 -13.12
N SER A 165 5.33 2.08 -12.11
CA SER A 165 6.45 3.03 -12.26
C SER A 165 7.66 2.46 -13.04
N ILE A 166 7.76 1.13 -13.17
CA ILE A 166 8.80 0.44 -13.95
C ILE A 166 8.28 0.03 -15.34
N SER A 167 7.36 0.77 -15.91
CA SER A 167 6.85 0.60 -17.25
C SER A 167 7.39 1.70 -18.17
N ASP A 168 7.54 1.39 -19.46
CA ASP A 168 7.91 2.38 -20.48
C ASP A 168 6.80 3.44 -20.64
N GLU A 169 5.54 3.00 -20.49
CA GLU A 169 4.33 3.84 -20.52
C GLU A 169 3.50 3.61 -19.25
N PRO A 170 3.85 4.26 -18.12
CA PRO A 170 3.08 4.12 -16.90
C PRO A 170 1.66 4.64 -17.07
N ILE A 171 0.68 3.88 -16.58
CA ILE A 171 -0.70 4.35 -16.54
C ILE A 171 -0.78 5.57 -15.61
N PRO A 172 -1.39 6.69 -16.03
CA PRO A 172 -1.57 7.85 -15.17
C PRO A 172 -2.31 7.53 -13.87
N ASN A 173 -1.97 8.19 -12.77
CA ASN A 173 -2.57 7.93 -11.45
C ASN A 173 -4.10 8.06 -11.45
N ASN A 174 -4.68 8.91 -12.31
CA ASN A 174 -6.13 9.00 -12.53
C ASN A 174 -6.72 7.81 -13.29
N GLY A 175 -5.92 6.98 -13.92
CA GLY A 175 -6.30 5.72 -14.58
C GLY A 175 -6.03 4.49 -13.72
N LEU A 176 -5.48 4.69 -12.51
CA LEU A 176 -5.28 3.62 -11.52
C LEU A 176 -6.56 3.36 -10.68
N ASN A 177 -7.60 4.22 -10.83
CA ASN A 177 -8.91 4.08 -10.16
C ASN A 177 -9.89 3.30 -11.02
#